data_8f81e0c21c6f15c9838c65945f63d0a3
#
_entry.id   8f81e0c21c6f15c9838c65945f63d0a3
#
_cell.length_a   1.000
_cell.length_b   1.000
_cell.length_c   1.000
_cell.angle_alpha   90.00
_cell.angle_beta   90.00
_cell.angle_gamma   90.00
#
_symmetry.space_group_name_H-M   'P 1'
#
loop_
_entity.id
_entity.type
_entity.pdbx_description
1 polymer ?
#
loop_
_entity_poly.entity_id
_entity_poly.type
_entity_poly.pdbx_seq_one_letter_code
_entity_poly.pdbx_strand_id
1 'polypeptide(L)'
;MLDANQVWDVPDAITWMESLAEFDPWFIEEPTSPDDILGYAAIARAVDPIKVAGGEACQNRVTFKQLMQSGGLGVCQIDSCRLGGVNEVMAVQLLAAKFDIPVCPHAGGVGLCEHVQHLALIDYICIGASLEDRLAEYSDHLHEHFVYPLDIQNGCYMPPEAAGYSTEMKPESLAEYEFPGGAAWN
;
A
#
# COMPACT_ATOMS: atom_id res chain seq x y z
N MET A 1 4.93 10.15 8.45
CA MET A 1 5.36 9.09 7.52
C MET A 1 6.20 9.73 6.43
N LEU A 2 7.15 9.01 5.90
CA LEU A 2 8.06 9.44 4.85
C LEU A 2 8.14 8.31 3.82
N ASP A 3 8.29 8.64 2.54
CA ASP A 3 8.52 7.68 1.46
C ASP A 3 9.81 8.06 0.73
N ALA A 4 10.73 7.11 0.62
CA ALA A 4 12.01 7.28 -0.06
C ALA A 4 12.01 6.71 -1.48
N ASN A 5 10.93 6.04 -1.91
CA ASN A 5 10.81 5.50 -3.26
C ASN A 5 12.07 4.74 -3.73
N GLN A 6 12.63 3.90 -2.87
CA GLN A 6 13.76 2.99 -3.16
C GLN A 6 15.09 3.67 -3.53
N VAL A 7 15.25 4.97 -3.25
CA VAL A 7 16.39 5.74 -3.79
C VAL A 7 17.64 5.68 -2.95
N TRP A 8 17.58 5.19 -1.70
CA TRP A 8 18.73 5.16 -0.81
C TRP A 8 19.42 3.80 -0.78
N ASP A 9 20.73 3.83 -0.57
CA ASP A 9 21.47 2.68 -0.07
C ASP A 9 21.23 2.52 1.45
N VAL A 10 21.50 1.32 1.98
CA VAL A 10 21.25 1.02 3.41
C VAL A 10 21.95 2.02 4.36
N PRO A 11 23.24 2.39 4.20
CA PRO A 11 23.88 3.40 5.05
C PRO A 11 23.22 4.79 4.95
N ASP A 12 22.83 5.20 3.75
CA ASP A 12 22.18 6.48 3.53
C ASP A 12 20.80 6.54 4.18
N ALA A 13 20.00 5.46 4.03
CA ALA A 13 18.70 5.34 4.68
C ALA A 13 18.81 5.49 6.20
N ILE A 14 19.78 4.83 6.82
CA ILE A 14 20.03 4.93 8.27
C ILE A 14 20.40 6.37 8.65
N THR A 15 21.35 6.99 7.94
CA THR A 15 21.83 8.35 8.22
C THR A 15 20.70 9.38 8.10
N TRP A 16 19.87 9.27 7.05
CA TRP A 16 18.73 10.16 6.87
C TRP A 16 17.69 9.98 7.97
N MET A 17 17.36 8.74 8.32
CA MET A 17 16.36 8.48 9.33
C MET A 17 16.82 8.88 10.74
N GLU A 18 18.11 8.74 11.08
CA GLU A 18 18.67 9.28 12.31
C GLU A 18 18.50 10.81 12.38
N SER A 19 18.73 11.51 11.26
CA SER A 19 18.56 12.96 11.19
C SER A 19 17.10 13.43 11.29
N LEU A 20 16.15 12.57 10.91
CA LEU A 20 14.72 12.86 10.92
C LEU A 20 13.99 12.32 12.16
N ALA A 21 14.70 11.62 13.04
CA ALA A 21 14.10 11.02 14.24
C ALA A 21 13.46 12.03 15.18
N GLU A 22 13.94 13.29 15.20
CA GLU A 22 13.35 14.36 16.02
C GLU A 22 11.89 14.69 15.67
N PHE A 23 11.44 14.34 14.44
CA PHE A 23 10.06 14.55 13.98
C PHE A 23 9.14 13.37 14.30
N ASP A 24 9.62 12.34 14.98
CA ASP A 24 8.87 11.16 15.40
C ASP A 24 8.02 10.54 14.27
N PRO A 25 8.61 10.21 13.10
CA PRO A 25 7.86 9.57 12.04
C PRO A 25 7.44 8.16 12.45
N TRP A 26 6.19 7.79 12.14
CA TRP A 26 5.70 6.45 12.44
C TRP A 26 6.41 5.38 11.61
N PHE A 27 6.61 5.66 10.28
CA PHE A 27 7.42 4.79 9.44
C PHE A 27 8.18 5.55 8.33
N ILE A 28 9.19 4.87 7.81
CA ILE A 28 9.84 5.13 6.52
C ILE A 28 9.42 4.06 5.52
N GLU A 29 8.90 4.48 4.37
CA GLU A 29 8.45 3.63 3.28
C GLU A 29 9.55 3.46 2.24
N GLU A 30 9.70 2.24 1.73
CA GLU A 30 10.65 1.86 0.67
C GLU A 30 12.03 2.55 0.78
N PRO A 31 12.74 2.42 1.93
CA PRO A 31 13.99 3.14 2.15
C PRO A 31 15.11 2.71 1.20
N THR A 32 15.06 1.47 0.69
CA THR A 32 16.07 0.90 -0.23
C THR A 32 15.40 -0.04 -1.22
N SER A 33 16.18 -0.68 -2.10
CA SER A 33 15.68 -1.64 -3.08
C SER A 33 14.73 -2.67 -2.46
N PRO A 34 13.52 -2.90 -3.02
CA PRO A 34 12.56 -3.86 -2.49
C PRO A 34 13.04 -5.32 -2.56
N ASP A 35 14.08 -5.59 -3.35
CA ASP A 35 14.71 -6.90 -3.46
C ASP A 35 15.75 -7.16 -2.37
N ASP A 36 16.19 -6.11 -1.63
CA ASP A 36 17.17 -6.22 -0.55
C ASP A 36 16.51 -6.48 0.81
N ILE A 37 16.05 -7.72 0.99
CA ILE A 37 15.40 -8.18 2.24
C ILE A 37 16.30 -7.98 3.47
N LEU A 38 17.61 -8.21 3.31
CA LEU A 38 18.56 -8.05 4.42
C LEU A 38 18.84 -6.59 4.70
N GLY A 39 18.84 -5.73 3.67
CA GLY A 39 18.92 -4.27 3.81
C GLY A 39 17.73 -3.71 4.58
N TYR A 40 16.50 -4.12 4.25
CA TYR A 40 15.31 -3.78 5.03
C TYR A 40 15.47 -4.14 6.51
N ALA A 41 15.93 -5.36 6.79
CA ALA A 41 16.15 -5.81 8.16
C ALA A 41 17.28 -5.04 8.88
N ALA A 42 18.31 -4.61 8.15
CA ALA A 42 19.39 -3.80 8.72
C ALA A 42 18.90 -2.40 9.08
N ILE A 43 18.16 -1.76 8.17
CA ILE A 43 17.56 -0.44 8.39
C ILE A 43 16.59 -0.51 9.57
N ALA A 44 15.65 -1.45 9.57
CA ALA A 44 14.65 -1.59 10.63
C ALA A 44 15.29 -1.70 12.03
N ARG A 45 16.38 -2.43 12.16
CA ARG A 45 17.12 -2.52 13.44
C ARG A 45 17.82 -1.23 13.85
N ALA A 46 18.31 -0.47 12.87
CA ALA A 46 19.09 0.75 13.14
C ALA A 46 18.20 1.94 13.50
N VAL A 47 17.00 2.02 12.91
CA VAL A 47 16.10 3.17 13.07
C VAL A 47 15.00 2.95 14.11
N ASP A 48 14.99 1.81 14.80
CA ASP A 48 14.01 1.54 15.87
C ASP A 48 13.92 2.74 16.85
N PRO A 49 12.75 3.24 17.20
CA PRO A 49 11.40 2.67 17.08
C PRO A 49 10.66 3.02 15.76
N ILE A 50 11.28 3.76 14.84
CA ILE A 50 10.67 4.09 13.54
C ILE A 50 10.49 2.79 12.75
N LYS A 51 9.26 2.51 12.32
CA LYS A 51 8.95 1.31 11.54
C LYS A 51 9.48 1.45 10.10
N VAL A 52 9.82 0.33 9.47
CA VAL A 52 10.04 0.27 8.03
C VAL A 52 8.78 -0.27 7.37
N ALA A 53 8.26 0.48 6.41
CA ALA A 53 7.13 0.08 5.59
C ALA A 53 7.59 -0.33 4.19
N GLY A 54 6.87 -1.25 3.59
CA GLY A 54 7.12 -1.66 2.21
C GLY A 54 6.30 -2.86 1.81
N GLY A 55 6.48 -3.27 0.56
CA GLY A 55 5.77 -4.42 0.02
C GLY A 55 5.02 -4.15 -1.28
N GLU A 56 4.85 -2.92 -1.72
CA GLU A 56 4.16 -2.59 -2.98
C GLU A 56 4.83 -3.26 -4.18
N ALA A 57 6.14 -3.37 -4.19
CA ALA A 57 6.90 -4.03 -5.23
C ALA A 57 6.94 -5.56 -5.11
N CYS A 58 6.44 -6.14 -4.01
CA CYS A 58 6.44 -7.59 -3.79
C CYS A 58 5.41 -8.30 -4.67
N GLN A 59 5.83 -9.40 -5.29
CA GLN A 59 5.05 -10.10 -6.31
C GLN A 59 4.32 -11.36 -5.81
N ASN A 60 4.62 -11.83 -4.59
CA ASN A 60 4.03 -13.06 -4.04
C ASN A 60 4.20 -13.15 -2.53
N ARG A 61 3.40 -14.02 -1.91
CA ARG A 61 3.40 -14.29 -0.47
C ARG A 61 4.74 -14.76 0.10
N VAL A 62 5.60 -15.35 -0.72
CA VAL A 62 6.90 -15.87 -0.25
C VAL A 62 7.85 -14.72 0.04
N THR A 63 7.89 -13.71 -0.82
CA THR A 63 8.69 -12.49 -0.61
C THR A 63 8.22 -11.76 0.65
N PHE A 64 6.92 -11.56 0.80
CA PHE A 64 6.34 -10.97 2.02
C PHE A 64 6.72 -11.77 3.28
N LYS A 65 6.58 -13.11 3.22
CA LYS A 65 7.00 -13.97 4.34
C LYS A 65 8.47 -13.78 4.70
N GLN A 66 9.35 -13.68 3.71
CA GLN A 66 10.79 -13.49 3.93
C GLN A 66 11.10 -12.13 4.57
N LEU A 67 10.48 -11.06 4.08
CA LEU A 67 10.60 -9.72 4.67
C LEU A 67 10.11 -9.69 6.12
N MET A 68 8.96 -10.29 6.42
CA MET A 68 8.42 -10.38 7.77
C MET A 68 9.32 -11.22 8.69
N GLN A 69 9.81 -12.38 8.20
CA GLN A 69 10.68 -13.26 8.98
C GLN A 69 12.05 -12.64 9.26
N SER A 70 12.56 -11.79 8.38
CA SER A 70 13.83 -11.09 8.58
C SER A 70 13.73 -9.97 9.62
N GLY A 71 12.51 -9.55 9.99
CA GLY A 71 12.26 -8.35 10.78
C GLY A 71 12.41 -7.05 9.98
N GLY A 72 12.35 -7.14 8.65
CA GLY A 72 12.50 -5.98 7.76
C GLY A 72 11.22 -5.16 7.58
N LEU A 73 10.06 -5.69 7.95
CA LEU A 73 8.79 -4.96 7.87
C LEU A 73 8.20 -4.69 9.25
N GLY A 74 7.88 -3.42 9.50
CA GLY A 74 7.06 -2.96 10.61
C GLY A 74 5.66 -2.52 10.17
N VAL A 75 5.46 -2.26 8.88
CA VAL A 75 4.16 -2.00 8.22
C VAL A 75 4.15 -2.70 6.87
N CYS A 76 3.10 -3.45 6.59
CA CYS A 76 2.97 -4.23 5.36
C CYS A 76 2.14 -3.47 4.32
N GLN A 77 2.76 -3.11 3.20
CA GLN A 77 2.12 -2.36 2.12
C GLN A 77 1.86 -3.27 0.92
N ILE A 78 0.64 -3.78 0.85
CA ILE A 78 0.22 -4.72 -0.20
C ILE A 78 -0.30 -3.94 -1.39
N ASP A 79 0.28 -4.16 -2.59
CA ASP A 79 -0.32 -3.72 -3.85
C ASP A 79 -1.13 -4.87 -4.47
N SER A 80 -2.43 -4.65 -4.61
CA SER A 80 -3.35 -5.67 -5.14
C SER A 80 -3.22 -5.89 -6.64
N CYS A 81 -2.58 -4.97 -7.38
CA CYS A 81 -2.33 -5.11 -8.81
C CYS A 81 -1.03 -5.86 -9.12
N ARG A 82 -0.10 -5.95 -8.14
CA ARG A 82 1.16 -6.69 -8.30
C ARG A 82 1.07 -8.14 -7.84
N LEU A 83 0.11 -8.44 -6.98
CA LEU A 83 -0.14 -9.81 -6.53
C LEU A 83 -1.07 -10.57 -7.49
N GLY A 84 -1.04 -11.89 -7.40
CA GLY A 84 -1.81 -12.80 -8.24
C GLY A 84 -3.32 -12.84 -7.98
N GLY A 85 -3.90 -11.76 -7.43
CA GLY A 85 -5.33 -11.62 -7.16
C GLY A 85 -5.70 -11.65 -5.68
N VAL A 86 -6.99 -11.58 -5.40
CA VAL A 86 -7.57 -11.48 -4.04
C VAL A 86 -7.08 -12.58 -3.10
N ASN A 87 -6.98 -13.82 -3.58
CA ASN A 87 -6.51 -14.95 -2.77
C ASN A 87 -5.08 -14.75 -2.26
N GLU A 88 -4.21 -14.14 -3.08
CA GLU A 88 -2.83 -13.87 -2.70
C GLU A 88 -2.77 -12.71 -1.71
N VAL A 89 -3.56 -11.65 -1.94
CA VAL A 89 -3.70 -10.52 -0.99
C VAL A 89 -4.15 -11.00 0.38
N MET A 90 -5.23 -11.80 0.44
CA MET A 90 -5.72 -12.38 1.70
C MET A 90 -4.69 -13.24 2.40
N ALA A 91 -3.90 -14.02 1.66
CA ALA A 91 -2.82 -14.83 2.23
C ALA A 91 -1.75 -13.93 2.86
N VAL A 92 -1.41 -12.80 2.24
CA VAL A 92 -0.44 -11.85 2.80
C VAL A 92 -1.02 -11.12 4.02
N GLN A 93 -2.29 -10.72 4.00
CA GLN A 93 -2.96 -10.13 5.17
C GLN A 93 -2.94 -11.09 6.37
N LEU A 94 -3.22 -12.37 6.16
CA LEU A 94 -3.15 -13.41 7.21
C LEU A 94 -1.72 -13.63 7.70
N LEU A 95 -0.71 -13.52 6.81
CA LEU A 95 0.69 -13.55 7.22
C LEU A 95 1.04 -12.33 8.08
N ALA A 96 0.66 -11.14 7.66
CA ALA A 96 0.88 -9.91 8.43
C ALA A 96 0.27 -10.02 9.84
N ALA A 97 -0.96 -10.47 9.94
CA ALA A 97 -1.62 -10.73 11.24
C ALA A 97 -0.85 -11.76 12.08
N LYS A 98 -0.34 -12.84 11.47
CA LYS A 98 0.47 -13.85 12.17
C LYS A 98 1.77 -13.29 12.74
N PHE A 99 2.35 -12.30 12.09
CA PHE A 99 3.59 -11.64 12.52
C PHE A 99 3.35 -10.36 13.33
N ASP A 100 2.08 -10.05 13.63
CA ASP A 100 1.65 -8.84 14.35
C ASP A 100 2.12 -7.54 13.65
N ILE A 101 2.02 -7.53 12.33
CA ILE A 101 2.40 -6.40 11.47
C ILE A 101 1.12 -5.75 10.92
N PRO A 102 0.89 -4.44 11.15
CA PRO A 102 -0.24 -3.74 10.58
C PRO A 102 -0.14 -3.65 9.05
N VAL A 103 -1.30 -3.66 8.39
CA VAL A 103 -1.40 -3.51 6.94
C VAL A 103 -1.80 -2.09 6.59
N CYS A 104 -1.04 -1.47 5.68
CA CYS A 104 -1.35 -0.20 5.04
C CYS A 104 -1.31 -0.44 3.51
N PRO A 105 -2.44 -0.76 2.86
CA PRO A 105 -2.43 -1.10 1.44
C PRO A 105 -1.91 0.05 0.58
N HIS A 106 -1.02 -0.26 -0.36
CA HIS A 106 -0.59 0.67 -1.40
C HIS A 106 -1.74 0.99 -2.35
N ALA A 107 -1.90 2.25 -2.71
CA ALA A 107 -2.97 2.73 -3.57
C ALA A 107 -2.53 3.86 -4.53
N GLY A 108 -1.29 3.86 -4.96
CA GLY A 108 -0.68 4.92 -5.77
C GLY A 108 -1.07 4.95 -7.26
N GLY A 109 -2.12 4.25 -7.69
CA GLY A 109 -2.53 4.14 -9.11
C GLY A 109 -3.99 4.47 -9.38
N VAL A 110 -4.29 4.80 -10.64
CA VAL A 110 -5.65 5.10 -11.10
C VAL A 110 -6.57 3.90 -10.86
N GLY A 111 -7.69 4.11 -10.15
CA GLY A 111 -8.64 3.07 -9.76
C GLY A 111 -8.14 2.13 -8.66
N LEU A 112 -6.92 2.33 -8.17
CA LEU A 112 -6.37 1.45 -7.14
C LEU A 112 -7.00 1.74 -5.78
N CYS A 113 -7.27 2.99 -5.45
CA CYS A 113 -8.01 3.35 -4.24
C CYS A 113 -9.41 2.72 -4.23
N GLU A 114 -10.14 2.77 -5.36
CA GLU A 114 -11.46 2.17 -5.54
C GLU A 114 -11.44 0.65 -5.34
N HIS A 115 -10.37 -0.01 -5.78
CA HIS A 115 -10.21 -1.46 -5.58
C HIS A 115 -9.78 -1.81 -4.15
N VAL A 116 -8.74 -1.13 -3.67
CA VAL A 116 -8.06 -1.44 -2.39
C VAL A 116 -8.99 -1.26 -1.19
N GLN A 117 -9.95 -0.33 -1.24
CA GLN A 117 -10.92 -0.16 -0.15
C GLN A 117 -11.61 -1.47 0.24
N HIS A 118 -11.95 -2.33 -0.73
CA HIS A 118 -12.59 -3.62 -0.45
C HIS A 118 -11.66 -4.56 0.32
N LEU A 119 -10.38 -4.56 -0.02
CA LEU A 119 -9.36 -5.40 0.61
C LEU A 119 -8.97 -4.87 1.99
N ALA A 120 -8.93 -3.53 2.15
CA ALA A 120 -8.75 -2.89 3.45
C ALA A 120 -9.92 -3.20 4.40
N LEU A 121 -11.17 -3.23 3.89
CA LEU A 121 -12.35 -3.64 4.66
C LEU A 121 -12.28 -5.12 5.09
N ILE A 122 -11.76 -6.01 4.25
CA ILE A 122 -11.54 -7.42 4.63
C ILE A 122 -10.54 -7.51 5.79
N ASP A 123 -9.42 -6.78 5.72
CA ASP A 123 -8.46 -6.74 6.83
C ASP A 123 -9.12 -6.22 8.10
N TYR A 124 -9.82 -5.09 8.01
CA TYR A 124 -10.49 -4.47 9.16
C TYR A 124 -11.56 -5.38 9.79
N ILE A 125 -12.46 -5.95 8.98
CA ILE A 125 -13.63 -6.70 9.49
C ILE A 125 -13.26 -8.12 9.90
N CYS A 126 -12.45 -8.81 9.07
CA CYS A 126 -12.27 -10.25 9.17
C CYS A 126 -10.95 -10.66 9.85
N ILE A 127 -9.96 -9.79 9.89
CA ILE A 127 -8.60 -10.14 10.34
C ILE A 127 -8.21 -9.33 11.57
N GLY A 128 -8.07 -8.01 11.42
CA GLY A 128 -7.63 -7.13 12.51
C GLY A 128 -8.72 -6.80 13.50
N ALA A 129 -9.96 -6.71 13.05
CA ALA A 129 -11.15 -6.32 13.82
C ALA A 129 -10.96 -5.03 14.65
N SER A 130 -10.08 -4.14 14.21
CA SER A 130 -9.68 -2.91 14.88
C SER A 130 -9.29 -1.86 13.85
N LEU A 131 -9.50 -0.58 14.17
CA LEU A 131 -8.97 0.55 13.41
C LEU A 131 -7.59 1.01 13.91
N GLU A 132 -7.10 0.44 14.99
CA GLU A 132 -5.79 0.78 15.54
C GLU A 132 -4.69 0.37 14.56
N ASP A 133 -3.82 1.32 14.23
CA ASP A 133 -2.74 1.16 13.24
C ASP A 133 -3.24 0.71 11.84
N ARG A 134 -4.52 0.92 11.52
CA ARG A 134 -5.11 0.62 10.22
C ARG A 134 -5.19 1.88 9.38
N LEU A 135 -4.30 1.98 8.40
CA LEU A 135 -4.28 3.02 7.39
C LEU A 135 -4.50 2.40 6.01
N ALA A 136 -4.97 3.20 5.09
CA ALA A 136 -4.93 2.91 3.67
C ALA A 136 -4.34 4.12 2.96
N GLU A 137 -3.47 3.91 2.02
CA GLU A 137 -2.93 4.98 1.21
C GLU A 137 -4.05 5.62 0.38
N TYR A 138 -3.96 6.92 0.20
CA TYR A 138 -4.84 7.69 -0.67
C TYR A 138 -4.02 8.46 -1.69
N SER A 139 -4.38 8.32 -2.95
CA SER A 139 -3.84 9.08 -4.06
C SER A 139 -4.96 9.77 -4.79
N ASP A 140 -4.86 11.09 -5.00
CA ASP A 140 -5.86 11.89 -5.72
C ASP A 140 -5.68 11.71 -7.24
N HIS A 141 -6.06 10.54 -7.74
CA HIS A 141 -5.87 10.12 -9.12
C HIS A 141 -7.19 9.82 -9.83
N LEU A 142 -7.71 10.78 -10.58
CA LEU A 142 -8.72 10.58 -11.63
C LEU A 142 -10.01 9.86 -11.17
N HIS A 143 -10.38 10.02 -9.90
CA HIS A 143 -11.58 9.41 -9.32
C HIS A 143 -12.86 9.78 -10.05
N GLU A 144 -12.89 10.96 -10.69
CA GLU A 144 -14.01 11.49 -11.46
C GLU A 144 -14.37 10.63 -12.68
N HIS A 145 -13.46 9.74 -13.12
CA HIS A 145 -13.69 8.85 -14.27
C HIS A 145 -14.33 7.52 -13.89
N PHE A 146 -14.55 7.24 -12.60
CA PHE A 146 -15.18 6.01 -12.12
C PHE A 146 -16.66 6.20 -11.85
N VAL A 147 -17.46 5.13 -12.09
CA VAL A 147 -18.90 5.11 -11.82
C VAL A 147 -19.16 5.20 -10.30
N TYR A 148 -18.32 4.55 -9.51
CA TYR A 148 -18.38 4.51 -8.05
C TYR A 148 -17.04 4.99 -7.49
N PRO A 149 -16.77 6.31 -7.53
CA PRO A 149 -15.52 6.83 -6.99
C PRO A 149 -15.41 6.60 -5.49
N LEU A 150 -14.20 6.58 -4.99
CA LEU A 150 -13.92 6.46 -3.57
C LEU A 150 -14.60 7.58 -2.78
N ASP A 151 -15.29 7.22 -1.69
CA ASP A 151 -15.86 8.16 -0.73
C ASP A 151 -15.03 8.21 0.55
N ILE A 152 -14.66 9.41 0.99
CA ILE A 152 -13.90 9.64 2.22
C ILE A 152 -14.70 10.56 3.13
N GLN A 153 -15.01 10.09 4.34
CA GLN A 153 -15.69 10.90 5.36
C GLN A 153 -14.90 10.86 6.66
N ASN A 154 -14.61 12.03 7.21
CA ASN A 154 -13.85 12.19 8.46
C ASN A 154 -12.48 11.46 8.45
N GLY A 155 -11.81 11.44 7.31
CA GLY A 155 -10.52 10.77 7.13
C GLY A 155 -10.60 9.25 7.03
N CYS A 156 -11.77 8.68 6.83
CA CYS A 156 -11.97 7.24 6.67
C CYS A 156 -12.59 6.92 5.31
N TYR A 157 -12.16 5.83 4.71
CA TYR A 157 -12.81 5.22 3.55
C TYR A 157 -14.19 4.70 3.95
N MET A 158 -15.21 5.11 3.22
CA MET A 158 -16.57 4.66 3.44
C MET A 158 -16.85 3.41 2.61
N PRO A 159 -17.48 2.36 3.19
CA PRO A 159 -17.79 1.16 2.43
C PRO A 159 -18.73 1.47 1.28
N PRO A 160 -18.43 1.03 0.04
CA PRO A 160 -19.32 1.23 -1.10
C PRO A 160 -20.59 0.40 -0.92
N GLU A 161 -21.74 0.98 -1.27
CA GLU A 161 -23.04 0.30 -1.21
C GLU A 161 -23.35 -0.53 -2.47
N ALA A 162 -22.70 -0.19 -3.60
CA ALA A 162 -22.89 -0.89 -4.86
C ALA A 162 -22.16 -2.24 -4.88
N ALA A 163 -22.75 -3.22 -5.55
CA ALA A 163 -22.11 -4.52 -5.79
C ALA A 163 -20.93 -4.36 -6.76
N GLY A 164 -19.89 -5.18 -6.60
CA GLY A 164 -18.70 -5.18 -7.46
C GLY A 164 -17.45 -4.68 -6.74
N TYR A 165 -16.46 -4.30 -7.54
CA TYR A 165 -15.14 -3.84 -7.04
C TYR A 165 -14.91 -2.32 -7.18
N SER A 166 -15.95 -1.58 -7.56
CA SER A 166 -15.92 -0.11 -7.74
C SER A 166 -14.93 0.40 -8.82
N THR A 167 -14.39 -0.49 -9.65
CA THR A 167 -13.39 -0.16 -10.69
C THR A 167 -13.98 0.04 -12.07
N GLU A 168 -15.30 0.13 -12.18
CA GLU A 168 -15.99 0.42 -13.45
C GLU A 168 -15.80 1.88 -13.84
N MET A 169 -15.20 2.13 -15.00
CA MET A 169 -15.03 3.47 -15.55
C MET A 169 -16.29 3.92 -16.28
N LYS A 170 -16.54 5.21 -16.28
CA LYS A 170 -17.63 5.82 -17.03
C LYS A 170 -17.42 5.62 -18.54
N PRO A 171 -18.46 5.20 -19.30
CA PRO A 171 -18.33 4.97 -20.74
C PRO A 171 -17.85 6.20 -21.52
N GLU A 172 -18.29 7.40 -21.12
CA GLU A 172 -17.85 8.66 -21.71
C GLU A 172 -16.35 8.92 -21.49
N SER A 173 -15.81 8.59 -20.34
CA SER A 173 -14.38 8.71 -20.07
C SER A 173 -13.57 7.73 -20.92
N LEU A 174 -14.03 6.49 -21.05
CA LEU A 174 -13.38 5.52 -21.94
C LEU A 174 -13.37 6.02 -23.39
N ALA A 175 -14.49 6.53 -23.90
CA ALA A 175 -14.59 7.03 -25.28
C ALA A 175 -13.71 8.26 -25.51
N GLU A 176 -13.53 9.11 -24.50
CA GLU A 176 -12.69 10.31 -24.61
C GLU A 176 -11.20 9.98 -24.58
N TYR A 177 -10.78 9.07 -23.70
CA TYR A 177 -9.36 8.80 -23.41
C TYR A 177 -8.83 7.51 -24.02
N GLU A 178 -9.65 6.70 -24.72
CA GLU A 178 -9.18 5.48 -25.36
C GLU A 178 -8.09 5.77 -26.40
N PHE A 179 -6.92 5.20 -26.21
CA PHE A 179 -5.80 5.36 -27.14
C PHE A 179 -5.92 4.35 -28.30
N PRO A 180 -5.67 4.74 -29.55
CA PRO A 180 -5.35 6.09 -30.04
C PRO A 180 -6.58 6.87 -30.54
N GLY A 181 -7.77 6.32 -30.42
CA GLY A 181 -8.98 6.78 -31.11
C GLY A 181 -9.82 7.79 -30.33
N GLY A 182 -9.58 7.96 -29.05
CA GLY A 182 -10.33 8.87 -28.19
C GLY A 182 -10.13 10.34 -28.55
N ALA A 183 -11.13 11.17 -28.22
CA ALA A 183 -11.12 12.59 -28.55
C ALA A 183 -9.95 13.37 -27.93
N ALA A 184 -9.45 12.92 -26.80
CA ALA A 184 -8.31 13.53 -26.11
C ALA A 184 -6.97 13.40 -26.87
N TRP A 185 -6.89 12.54 -27.88
CA TRP A 185 -5.65 12.27 -28.64
C TRP A 185 -5.65 12.91 -30.04
N ASN A 186 -6.72 13.63 -30.45
CA ASN A 186 -6.91 14.23 -31.76
C ASN A 186 -6.78 15.76 -31.77
#